data_95b99300cca3a8029668bd226d2b8776
#
_entry.id   95b99300cca3a8029668bd226d2b8776
#
_cell.length_a   1.000
_cell.length_b   1.000
_cell.length_c   1.000
_cell.angle_alpha   90.00
_cell.angle_beta   90.00
_cell.angle_gamma   90.00
#
_symmetry.space_group_name_H-M   'P 1'
#
loop_
_entity.id
_entity.type
_entity.pdbx_description
1 polymer ?
#
loop_
_entity_poly.entity_id
_entity_poly.type
_entity_poly.pdbx_seq_one_letter_code
_entity_poly.pdbx_strand_id
1 'polypeptide(L)'
;HVSSTNTFSEVATLMVKFYNITEIAEQFEHDNLQMSWNIKSRLRELTGSKGNAIIFNNSNKMSEFLIVKTADAKEFRALAENILKEFPLEEYGPVSVVLHEQTSSLDDIGTVYRELISTLITRPFNREHSILFCPEEKTGELPRNSETQMVGKSAPAHMETELYHLLTTGQKAEAEKLIFKTCNFRQCDDGNWTYLDVKQYAGRITGILYRYVQEKCPELTAQAEEAMDNICLLYTS
;
A
#
# COMPACT_ATOMS: atom_id res chain seq x y z
N HIS A 1 -36.41 -17.81 23.10
CA HIS A 1 -36.01 -16.89 22.00
C HIS A 1 -35.27 -15.71 22.61
N VAL A 2 -33.97 -15.80 22.71
CA VAL A 2 -33.14 -14.64 23.01
C VAL A 2 -32.40 -14.34 21.70
N SER A 3 -32.96 -13.43 20.93
CA SER A 3 -32.28 -12.81 19.81
C SER A 3 -31.28 -11.82 20.40
N SER A 4 -30.06 -12.29 20.66
CA SER A 4 -28.94 -11.38 20.89
C SER A 4 -28.52 -10.84 19.54
N THR A 5 -29.21 -9.83 19.05
CA THR A 5 -28.67 -8.95 18.02
C THR A 5 -27.51 -8.18 18.66
N ASN A 6 -26.28 -8.72 18.51
CA ASN A 6 -25.07 -7.93 18.69
C ASN A 6 -25.06 -6.86 17.61
N THR A 7 -25.75 -5.77 17.85
CA THR A 7 -25.63 -4.55 17.06
C THR A 7 -24.26 -3.95 17.40
N PHE A 8 -23.29 -4.14 16.51
CA PHE A 8 -22.07 -3.33 16.50
C PHE A 8 -22.49 -1.89 16.15
N SER A 9 -22.92 -1.12 17.17
CA SER A 9 -23.39 0.25 16.95
C SER A 9 -22.25 1.20 16.61
N GLU A 10 -21.08 0.95 17.16
CA GLU A 10 -19.86 1.75 16.92
C GLU A 10 -18.64 0.85 16.90
N VAL A 11 -17.81 1.06 15.90
CA VAL A 11 -16.57 0.30 15.69
C VAL A 11 -15.40 1.24 15.40
N ALA A 12 -14.24 0.89 15.91
CA ALA A 12 -12.99 1.48 15.48
C ALA A 12 -12.37 0.62 14.37
N THR A 13 -11.63 1.24 13.48
CA THR A 13 -11.10 0.60 12.29
C THR A 13 -9.62 0.91 12.12
N LEU A 14 -8.84 -0.10 11.79
CA LEU A 14 -7.46 0.07 11.36
C LEU A 14 -7.17 -0.77 10.12
N MET A 15 -6.20 -0.35 9.35
CA MET A 15 -5.69 -1.06 8.19
C MET A 15 -4.21 -1.39 8.38
N VAL A 16 -3.86 -2.63 8.07
CA VAL A 16 -2.46 -3.10 8.04
C VAL A 16 -2.06 -3.29 6.59
N LYS A 17 -0.98 -2.63 6.17
CA LYS A 17 -0.41 -2.73 4.83
C LYS A 17 0.98 -3.32 4.88
N PHE A 18 1.20 -4.41 4.18
CA PHE A 18 2.50 -5.02 3.92
C PHE A 18 3.00 -4.56 2.55
N TYR A 19 4.28 -4.16 2.45
CA TYR A 19 4.85 -3.67 1.19
C TYR A 19 5.66 -4.71 0.45
N ASN A 20 6.23 -5.69 1.15
CA ASN A 20 7.07 -6.75 0.58
C ASN A 20 6.30 -8.05 0.41
N ILE A 21 5.06 -7.98 -0.08
CA ILE A 21 4.17 -9.15 -0.11
C ILE A 21 4.74 -10.30 -0.96
N THR A 22 5.48 -10.00 -2.02
CA THR A 22 6.12 -11.01 -2.88
C THR A 22 7.21 -11.75 -2.13
N GLU A 23 8.09 -11.04 -1.40
CA GLU A 23 9.14 -11.65 -0.58
C GLU A 23 8.55 -12.48 0.58
N ILE A 24 7.44 -12.00 1.16
CA ILE A 24 6.70 -12.76 2.16
C ILE A 24 6.11 -14.03 1.54
N ALA A 25 5.55 -13.96 0.32
CA ALA A 25 4.98 -15.10 -0.37
C ALA A 25 6.02 -16.18 -0.70
N GLU A 26 7.28 -15.82 -0.95
CA GLU A 26 8.39 -16.75 -1.14
C GLU A 26 8.57 -17.69 0.07
N GLN A 27 8.35 -17.19 1.28
CA GLN A 27 8.41 -18.00 2.52
C GLN A 27 7.30 -19.08 2.58
N PHE A 28 6.26 -18.93 1.78
CA PHE A 28 5.12 -19.84 1.65
C PHE A 28 5.08 -20.56 0.29
N GLU A 29 6.24 -20.72 -0.37
CA GLU A 29 6.36 -21.36 -1.70
C GLU A 29 5.42 -20.72 -2.74
N HIS A 30 5.18 -19.41 -2.64
CA HIS A 30 4.23 -18.62 -3.44
C HIS A 30 2.74 -19.04 -3.26
N ASP A 31 2.41 -19.78 -2.21
CA ASP A 31 1.00 -20.02 -1.84
C ASP A 31 0.41 -18.78 -1.14
N ASN A 32 -0.17 -17.91 -1.94
CA ASN A 32 -0.79 -16.67 -1.50
C ASN A 32 -1.96 -16.89 -0.51
N LEU A 33 -2.66 -18.02 -0.62
CA LEU A 33 -3.77 -18.33 0.29
C LEU A 33 -3.23 -18.73 1.66
N GLN A 34 -2.19 -19.56 1.70
CA GLN A 34 -1.53 -19.97 2.93
C GLN A 34 -0.89 -18.77 3.63
N MET A 35 -0.18 -17.91 2.89
CA MET A 35 0.38 -16.66 3.39
C MET A 35 -0.71 -15.77 4.02
N SER A 36 -1.76 -15.48 3.26
CA SER A 36 -2.87 -14.63 3.71
C SER A 36 -3.56 -15.21 4.95
N TRP A 37 -3.75 -16.54 4.99
CA TRP A 37 -4.33 -17.22 6.15
C TRP A 37 -3.42 -17.11 7.37
N ASN A 38 -2.11 -17.28 7.22
CA ASN A 38 -1.13 -17.16 8.29
C ASN A 38 -1.14 -15.75 8.90
N ILE A 39 -0.99 -14.71 8.05
CA ILE A 39 -1.04 -13.31 8.50
C ILE A 39 -2.37 -13.03 9.21
N LYS A 40 -3.48 -13.45 8.64
CA LYS A 40 -4.82 -13.25 9.22
C LYS A 40 -4.99 -13.97 10.56
N SER A 41 -4.39 -15.15 10.73
CA SER A 41 -4.41 -15.90 12.00
C SER A 41 -3.65 -15.14 13.08
N ARG A 42 -2.44 -14.68 12.79
CA ARG A 42 -1.63 -13.89 13.72
C ARG A 42 -2.31 -12.57 14.11
N LEU A 43 -2.87 -11.84 13.13
CA LEU A 43 -3.66 -10.64 13.41
C LEU A 43 -4.87 -10.95 14.32
N ARG A 44 -5.51 -12.11 14.12
CA ARG A 44 -6.65 -12.53 14.94
C ARG A 44 -6.23 -12.85 16.37
N GLU A 45 -5.07 -13.43 16.58
CA GLU A 45 -4.51 -13.67 17.92
C GLU A 45 -4.25 -12.36 18.67
N LEU A 46 -3.69 -11.36 17.98
CA LEU A 46 -3.44 -10.03 18.55
C LEU A 46 -4.73 -9.28 18.90
N THR A 47 -5.79 -9.46 18.13
CA THR A 47 -7.08 -8.79 18.40
C THR A 47 -7.86 -9.42 19.57
N GLY A 48 -7.41 -10.56 20.06
CA GLY A 48 -8.04 -11.30 21.14
C GLY A 48 -9.17 -12.23 20.71
N SER A 49 -9.22 -13.40 21.30
CA SER A 49 -10.11 -14.53 20.93
C SER A 49 -11.61 -14.34 21.25
N LYS A 50 -12.04 -13.16 21.71
CA LYS A 50 -13.43 -12.95 22.20
C LYS A 50 -14.43 -12.48 21.14
N GLY A 51 -14.20 -12.73 19.86
CA GLY A 51 -15.24 -12.54 18.83
C GLY A 51 -15.60 -11.08 18.48
N ASN A 52 -14.88 -10.08 19.03
CA ASN A 52 -15.21 -8.66 18.88
C ASN A 52 -14.46 -7.99 17.73
N ALA A 53 -13.72 -8.76 16.93
CA ALA A 53 -12.97 -8.23 15.80
C ALA A 53 -13.32 -9.00 14.52
N ILE A 54 -13.50 -8.26 13.44
CA ILE A 54 -13.63 -8.80 12.09
C ILE A 54 -12.40 -8.38 11.29
N ILE A 55 -11.76 -9.34 10.61
CA ILE A 55 -10.58 -9.08 9.79
C ILE A 55 -10.95 -9.38 8.34
N PHE A 56 -10.95 -8.34 7.53
CA PHE A 56 -11.15 -8.42 6.10
C PHE A 56 -9.80 -8.42 5.39
N ASN A 57 -9.73 -9.17 4.31
CA ASN A 57 -8.64 -9.11 3.35
C ASN A 57 -9.28 -8.90 1.98
N ASN A 58 -8.76 -7.96 1.22
CA ASN A 58 -9.18 -7.78 -0.16
C ASN A 58 -8.53 -8.89 -1.00
N SER A 59 -9.34 -9.76 -1.61
CA SER A 59 -8.86 -10.88 -2.43
C SER A 59 -7.95 -10.44 -3.59
N ASN A 60 -8.14 -9.21 -4.08
CA ASN A 60 -7.33 -8.63 -5.15
C ASN A 60 -6.08 -7.91 -4.62
N LYS A 61 -5.98 -7.73 -3.29
CA LYS A 61 -4.89 -7.01 -2.62
C LYS A 61 -4.48 -7.79 -1.38
N MET A 62 -3.71 -8.83 -1.57
CA MET A 62 -3.25 -9.73 -0.50
C MET A 62 -2.45 -9.03 0.60
N SER A 63 -1.96 -7.83 0.32
CA SER A 63 -1.12 -7.02 1.20
C SER A 63 -1.89 -6.11 2.17
N GLU A 64 -3.23 -6.05 2.07
CA GLU A 64 -4.07 -5.14 2.87
C GLU A 64 -5.05 -5.92 3.74
N PHE A 65 -4.99 -5.68 5.05
CA PHE A 65 -5.89 -6.27 6.03
C PHE A 65 -6.61 -5.15 6.79
N LEU A 66 -7.94 -5.17 6.74
CA LEU A 66 -8.78 -4.25 7.48
C LEU A 66 -9.27 -4.94 8.76
N ILE A 67 -9.02 -4.34 9.90
CA ILE A 67 -9.47 -4.81 11.21
C ILE A 67 -10.54 -3.86 11.73
N VAL A 68 -11.72 -4.41 12.00
CA VAL A 68 -12.86 -3.69 12.57
C VAL A 68 -13.16 -4.30 13.92
N LYS A 69 -13.16 -3.50 14.97
CA LYS A 69 -13.35 -3.99 16.33
C LYS A 69 -14.11 -2.95 17.18
N THR A 70 -14.93 -3.41 18.10
CA THR A 70 -15.43 -2.57 19.20
C THR A 70 -14.30 -2.38 20.22
N ALA A 71 -13.69 -1.19 20.24
CA ALA A 71 -12.60 -0.86 21.16
C ALA A 71 -12.47 0.67 21.29
N ASP A 72 -11.82 1.13 22.36
CA ASP A 72 -11.47 2.53 22.49
C ASP A 72 -10.17 2.88 21.70
N ALA A 73 -9.92 4.16 21.47
CA ALA A 73 -8.76 4.63 20.71
C ALA A 73 -7.43 4.20 21.34
N LYS A 74 -7.33 4.05 22.66
CA LYS A 74 -6.09 3.63 23.34
C LYS A 74 -5.80 2.16 23.09
N GLU A 75 -6.83 1.31 23.12
CA GLU A 75 -6.68 -0.11 22.78
C GLU A 75 -6.21 -0.27 21.33
N PHE A 76 -6.70 0.58 20.40
CA PHE A 76 -6.29 0.52 19.00
C PHE A 76 -4.85 0.95 18.76
N ARG A 77 -4.35 1.96 19.47
CA ARG A 77 -2.93 2.35 19.41
C ARG A 77 -2.03 1.22 19.93
N ALA A 78 -2.37 0.65 21.08
CA ALA A 78 -1.64 -0.48 21.62
C ALA A 78 -1.67 -1.70 20.67
N LEU A 79 -2.80 -1.94 20.01
CA LEU A 79 -2.92 -2.99 18.99
C LEU A 79 -1.99 -2.71 17.80
N ALA A 80 -1.93 -1.47 17.31
CA ALA A 80 -1.05 -1.09 16.22
C ALA A 80 0.43 -1.34 16.55
N GLU A 81 0.86 -0.95 17.75
CA GLU A 81 2.23 -1.21 18.22
C GLU A 81 2.53 -2.70 18.31
N ASN A 82 1.57 -3.50 18.80
CA ASN A 82 1.73 -4.95 18.89
C ASN A 82 1.78 -5.61 17.51
N ILE A 83 1.02 -5.11 16.54
CA ILE A 83 1.08 -5.58 15.15
C ILE A 83 2.50 -5.35 14.59
N LEU A 84 3.09 -4.15 14.75
CA LEU A 84 4.43 -3.89 14.25
C LEU A 84 5.51 -4.74 14.94
N LYS A 85 5.32 -5.10 16.21
CA LYS A 85 6.22 -6.04 16.92
C LYS A 85 6.07 -7.48 16.45
N GLU A 86 4.85 -7.88 16.11
CA GLU A 86 4.54 -9.24 15.62
C GLU A 86 5.08 -9.49 14.21
N PHE A 87 5.20 -8.44 13.39
CA PHE A 87 5.69 -8.52 12.03
C PHE A 87 6.99 -7.68 11.91
N PRO A 88 8.16 -8.23 12.36
CA PRO A 88 9.41 -7.47 12.39
C PRO A 88 9.89 -7.10 10.98
N LEU A 89 10.58 -5.95 10.91
CA LEU A 89 11.05 -5.34 9.66
C LEU A 89 11.98 -6.27 8.87
N GLU A 90 12.81 -7.04 9.55
CA GLU A 90 13.80 -7.95 8.96
C GLU A 90 13.16 -9.13 8.22
N GLU A 91 11.98 -9.55 8.67
CA GLU A 91 11.26 -10.72 8.13
C GLU A 91 10.16 -10.31 7.15
N TYR A 92 9.41 -9.26 7.48
CA TYR A 92 8.22 -8.84 6.71
C TYR A 92 8.44 -7.58 5.88
N GLY A 93 9.62 -6.96 5.99
CA GLY A 93 9.84 -5.65 5.41
C GLY A 93 8.97 -4.56 6.06
N PRO A 94 8.83 -3.40 5.41
CA PRO A 94 8.02 -2.31 5.94
C PRO A 94 6.55 -2.70 6.07
N VAL A 95 5.96 -2.36 7.21
CA VAL A 95 4.52 -2.49 7.48
C VAL A 95 3.99 -1.15 7.93
N SER A 96 2.86 -0.73 7.38
CA SER A 96 2.12 0.45 7.87
C SER A 96 0.84 0.03 8.54
N VAL A 97 0.56 0.62 9.70
CA VAL A 97 -0.73 0.51 10.37
C VAL A 97 -1.39 1.88 10.34
N VAL A 98 -2.53 1.99 9.68
CA VAL A 98 -3.30 3.22 9.59
C VAL A 98 -4.52 3.10 10.48
N LEU A 99 -4.69 4.06 11.41
CA LEU A 99 -5.78 4.08 12.36
C LEU A 99 -6.80 5.16 12.00
N HIS A 100 -8.07 4.77 12.05
CA HIS A 100 -9.17 5.71 12.10
C HIS A 100 -9.59 5.85 13.56
N GLU A 101 -9.23 6.98 14.19
CA GLU A 101 -9.38 7.16 15.65
C GLU A 101 -10.84 7.39 16.09
N GLN A 102 -11.71 7.77 15.16
CA GLN A 102 -13.12 7.94 15.45
C GLN A 102 -13.85 6.59 15.31
N THR A 103 -14.78 6.35 16.19
CA THR A 103 -15.71 5.23 16.01
C THR A 103 -16.74 5.58 14.92
N SER A 104 -17.10 4.61 14.13
CA SER A 104 -18.05 4.74 13.03
C SER A 104 -19.08 3.63 13.04
N SER A 105 -20.20 3.83 12.37
CA SER A 105 -21.14 2.76 12.07
C SER A 105 -20.52 1.75 11.09
N LEU A 106 -20.91 0.49 11.17
CA LEU A 106 -20.54 -0.50 10.14
C LEU A 106 -21.02 -0.10 8.75
N ASP A 107 -22.10 0.66 8.65
CA ASP A 107 -22.63 1.14 7.37
C ASP A 107 -21.68 2.14 6.70
N ASP A 108 -20.84 2.83 7.49
CA ASP A 108 -19.88 3.83 7.02
C ASP A 108 -18.50 3.22 6.68
N ILE A 109 -18.31 1.90 6.86
CA ILE A 109 -17.01 1.25 6.70
C ILE A 109 -16.36 1.51 5.34
N GLY A 110 -17.16 1.68 4.29
CA GLY A 110 -16.65 2.01 2.94
C GLY A 110 -16.08 3.43 2.86
N THR A 111 -16.60 4.37 3.63
CA THR A 111 -16.07 5.73 3.74
C THR A 111 -14.78 5.71 4.56
N VAL A 112 -14.80 5.08 5.71
CA VAL A 112 -13.62 4.88 6.56
C VAL A 112 -12.47 4.21 5.79
N TYR A 113 -12.76 3.18 5.01
CA TYR A 113 -11.73 2.53 4.17
C TYR A 113 -11.09 3.49 3.18
N ARG A 114 -11.89 4.37 2.53
CA ARG A 114 -11.33 5.40 1.60
C ARG A 114 -10.43 6.39 2.32
N GLU A 115 -10.75 6.78 3.53
CA GLU A 115 -9.93 7.68 4.36
C GLU A 115 -8.62 7.01 4.79
N LEU A 116 -8.67 5.74 5.21
CA LEU A 116 -7.48 4.94 5.52
C LEU A 116 -6.56 4.84 4.30
N ILE A 117 -7.08 4.54 3.11
CA ILE A 117 -6.31 4.49 1.87
C ILE A 117 -5.75 5.87 1.53
N SER A 118 -6.54 6.94 1.62
CA SER A 118 -6.08 8.31 1.36
C SER A 118 -4.91 8.69 2.26
N THR A 119 -5.02 8.40 3.55
CA THR A 119 -3.94 8.62 4.53
C THR A 119 -2.69 7.83 4.18
N LEU A 120 -2.86 6.58 3.77
CA LEU A 120 -1.75 5.71 3.39
C LEU A 120 -0.97 6.24 2.17
N ILE A 121 -1.67 6.62 1.11
CA ILE A 121 -1.04 7.01 -0.17
C ILE A 121 -0.40 8.40 -0.12
N THR A 122 -0.88 9.28 0.76
CA THR A 122 -0.35 10.64 0.94
C THR A 122 0.80 10.73 1.94
N ARG A 123 1.10 9.65 2.66
CA ARG A 123 2.21 9.62 3.61
C ARG A 123 3.56 9.78 2.92
N PRO A 124 4.56 10.31 3.61
CA PRO A 124 5.95 10.27 3.13
C PRO A 124 6.40 8.82 2.88
N PHE A 125 7.08 8.60 1.77
CA PHE A 125 7.65 7.29 1.46
C PHE A 125 8.83 7.01 2.40
N ASN A 126 8.77 5.93 3.16
CA ASN A 126 9.89 5.43 3.95
C ASN A 126 9.93 3.90 3.89
N ARG A 127 11.06 3.32 4.34
CA ARG A 127 11.29 1.88 4.39
C ARG A 127 11.19 1.32 5.80
N GLU A 128 10.62 2.06 6.71
CA GLU A 128 10.45 1.68 8.10
C GLU A 128 8.97 1.37 8.39
N HIS A 129 8.75 0.71 9.50
CA HIS A 129 7.40 0.58 10.04
C HIS A 129 6.79 1.95 10.33
N SER A 130 5.49 2.08 10.15
CA SER A 130 4.80 3.33 10.46
C SER A 130 3.43 3.10 11.05
N ILE A 131 3.08 3.97 12.01
CA ILE A 131 1.71 4.13 12.51
C ILE A 131 1.23 5.49 12.02
N LEU A 132 0.13 5.49 11.30
CA LEU A 132 -0.48 6.66 10.69
C LEU A 132 -1.87 6.86 11.28
N PHE A 133 -2.28 8.11 11.38
CA PHE A 133 -3.60 8.48 11.89
C PHE A 133 -4.37 9.21 10.80
N CYS A 134 -5.61 8.81 10.58
CA CYS A 134 -6.50 9.60 9.75
C CYS A 134 -6.69 10.98 10.39
N PRO A 135 -6.63 12.07 9.61
CA PRO A 135 -6.87 13.40 10.15
C PRO A 135 -8.27 13.46 10.75
N GLU A 136 -8.40 14.07 11.93
CA GLU A 136 -9.71 14.39 12.47
C GLU A 136 -10.42 15.34 11.49
N GLU A 137 -11.60 14.95 11.02
CA GLU A 137 -12.43 15.89 10.27
C GLU A 137 -12.70 17.12 11.17
N LYS A 138 -12.15 18.24 10.77
CA LYS A 138 -12.67 19.52 11.28
C LYS A 138 -14.09 19.63 10.75
N THR A 139 -15.05 19.31 11.62
CA THR A 139 -16.48 19.43 11.36
C THR A 139 -16.76 20.74 10.64
N GLY A 140 -17.13 20.67 9.37
CA GLY A 140 -17.75 21.80 8.76
C GLY A 140 -17.61 22.03 7.27
N GLU A 141 -16.69 21.42 6.56
CA GLU A 141 -16.75 21.50 5.09
C GLU A 141 -16.05 20.26 4.52
N LEU A 142 -16.84 19.30 4.06
CA LEU A 142 -16.37 18.41 3.00
C LEU A 142 -15.89 19.32 1.86
N PRO A 143 -14.63 19.27 1.44
CA PRO A 143 -14.24 19.90 0.21
C PRO A 143 -14.90 19.12 -0.92
N ARG A 144 -16.14 19.46 -1.23
CA ARG A 144 -16.93 18.90 -2.35
C ARG A 144 -16.30 19.16 -3.70
N ASN A 145 -15.20 19.92 -3.78
CA ASN A 145 -14.50 20.28 -5.01
C ASN A 145 -13.02 20.60 -4.77
N SER A 146 -12.36 20.03 -3.80
CA SER A 146 -10.94 19.82 -3.97
C SER A 146 -10.81 18.49 -4.73
N GLU A 147 -10.97 18.56 -6.07
CA GLU A 147 -9.83 18.18 -6.90
C GLU A 147 -8.62 18.93 -6.32
N THR A 148 -8.23 18.59 -5.11
CA THR A 148 -6.86 18.76 -4.69
C THR A 148 -6.16 17.97 -5.77
N GLN A 149 -5.70 18.68 -6.77
CA GLN A 149 -4.70 18.22 -7.69
C GLN A 149 -3.68 17.60 -6.77
N MET A 150 -3.76 16.28 -6.60
CA MET A 150 -2.65 15.48 -6.15
C MET A 150 -1.63 15.65 -7.27
N VAL A 151 -0.99 16.84 -7.30
CA VAL A 151 0.13 17.12 -8.18
C VAL A 151 1.26 16.35 -7.55
N GLY A 152 1.22 15.04 -7.75
CA GLY A 152 2.36 14.20 -7.49
C GLY A 152 3.55 14.84 -8.21
N LYS A 153 4.72 14.83 -7.60
CA LYS A 153 5.94 15.26 -8.26
C LYS A 153 6.07 14.45 -9.54
N SER A 154 5.67 15.04 -10.67
CA SER A 154 5.78 14.35 -11.95
C SER A 154 7.26 14.17 -12.26
N ALA A 155 7.62 12.96 -12.70
CA ALA A 155 8.93 12.76 -13.31
C ALA A 155 9.15 13.87 -14.35
N PRO A 156 10.37 14.46 -14.40
CA PRO A 156 10.64 15.49 -15.38
C PRO A 156 10.25 14.99 -16.78
N ALA A 157 9.44 15.73 -17.51
CA ALA A 157 8.93 15.30 -18.82
C ALA A 157 10.05 14.90 -19.81
N HIS A 158 11.26 15.44 -19.62
CA HIS A 158 12.44 15.08 -20.40
C HIS A 158 13.00 13.67 -20.08
N MET A 159 12.77 13.14 -18.87
CA MET A 159 13.28 11.83 -18.46
C MET A 159 12.69 10.69 -19.29
N GLU A 160 11.42 10.76 -19.59
CA GLU A 160 10.73 9.74 -20.40
C GLU A 160 11.33 9.69 -21.81
N THR A 161 11.54 10.87 -22.42
CA THR A 161 12.15 10.99 -23.74
C THR A 161 13.61 10.55 -23.75
N GLU A 162 14.36 10.92 -22.71
CA GLU A 162 15.76 10.55 -22.55
C GLU A 162 15.91 9.03 -22.35
N LEU A 163 15.11 8.41 -21.46
CA LEU A 163 15.12 6.98 -21.25
C LEU A 163 14.80 6.21 -22.54
N TYR A 164 13.74 6.61 -23.24
CA TYR A 164 13.37 5.98 -24.51
C TYR A 164 14.47 6.12 -25.57
N HIS A 165 15.10 7.28 -25.64
CA HIS A 165 16.22 7.53 -26.56
C HIS A 165 17.43 6.62 -26.23
N LEU A 166 17.83 6.54 -24.96
CA LEU A 166 18.94 5.67 -24.52
C LEU A 166 18.66 4.20 -24.85
N LEU A 167 17.44 3.74 -24.65
CA LEU A 167 17.03 2.37 -25.00
C LEU A 167 17.09 2.13 -26.50
N THR A 168 16.58 3.06 -27.33
CA THR A 168 16.55 2.92 -28.80
C THR A 168 17.92 3.02 -29.44
N THR A 169 18.87 3.70 -28.80
CA THR A 169 20.27 3.83 -29.26
C THR A 169 21.20 2.76 -28.69
N GLY A 170 20.65 1.81 -27.89
CA GLY A 170 21.42 0.70 -27.32
C GLY A 170 22.34 1.10 -26.16
N GLN A 171 22.15 2.28 -25.58
CA GLN A 171 22.96 2.79 -24.47
C GLN A 171 22.45 2.23 -23.13
N LYS A 172 22.56 0.91 -22.95
CA LYS A 172 22.00 0.18 -21.82
C LYS A 172 22.53 0.68 -20.47
N ALA A 173 23.85 0.89 -20.36
CA ALA A 173 24.46 1.32 -19.09
C ALA A 173 23.99 2.72 -18.66
N GLU A 174 23.81 3.63 -19.60
CA GLU A 174 23.29 4.97 -19.37
C GLU A 174 21.80 4.93 -19.01
N ALA A 175 21.01 4.06 -19.66
CA ALA A 175 19.59 3.85 -19.33
C ALA A 175 19.45 3.30 -17.89
N GLU A 176 20.22 2.27 -17.52
CA GLU A 176 20.27 1.74 -16.16
C GLU A 176 20.66 2.83 -15.15
N LYS A 177 21.71 3.60 -15.45
CA LYS A 177 22.16 4.70 -14.59
C LYS A 177 21.09 5.78 -14.42
N LEU A 178 20.37 6.11 -15.49
CA LEU A 178 19.24 7.06 -15.44
C LEU A 178 18.12 6.52 -14.53
N ILE A 179 17.73 5.24 -14.71
CA ILE A 179 16.72 4.59 -13.87
C ILE A 179 17.18 4.59 -12.41
N PHE A 180 18.41 4.14 -12.12
CA PHE A 180 18.93 4.12 -10.75
C PHE A 180 19.00 5.50 -10.12
N LYS A 181 19.45 6.50 -10.86
CA LYS A 181 19.53 7.89 -10.38
C LYS A 181 18.14 8.41 -10.01
N THR A 182 17.15 8.10 -10.83
CA THR A 182 15.80 8.59 -10.67
C THR A 182 14.96 7.75 -9.71
N CYS A 183 15.23 6.45 -9.57
CA CYS A 183 14.63 5.56 -8.57
C CYS A 183 15.35 5.58 -7.23
N ASN A 184 16.45 6.31 -7.09
CA ASN A 184 17.14 6.45 -5.82
C ASN A 184 16.42 7.45 -4.90
N PHE A 185 15.20 7.11 -4.53
CA PHE A 185 14.38 7.89 -3.60
C PHE A 185 15.04 8.09 -2.23
N ARG A 186 16.17 7.40 -1.96
CA ARG A 186 16.98 7.61 -0.75
C ARG A 186 17.79 8.90 -0.76
N GLN A 187 18.15 9.40 -1.96
CA GLN A 187 19.00 10.58 -2.14
C GLN A 187 18.19 11.84 -2.49
N CYS A 188 16.87 11.72 -2.63
CA CYS A 188 16.02 12.89 -2.72
C CYS A 188 15.88 13.46 -1.30
N ASP A 189 16.90 14.19 -0.87
CA ASP A 189 17.07 14.78 0.49
C ASP A 189 15.93 15.72 0.93
N ASP A 190 14.98 16.01 0.07
CA ASP A 190 13.87 16.89 0.40
C ASP A 190 12.77 16.21 1.24
N GLY A 191 12.87 14.89 1.52
CA GLY A 191 11.91 14.17 2.39
C GLY A 191 10.44 14.19 1.93
N ASN A 192 10.17 14.68 0.73
CA ASN A 192 8.84 15.06 0.24
C ASN A 192 8.23 14.10 -0.79
N TRP A 193 8.78 12.90 -0.96
CA TRP A 193 8.17 11.89 -1.81
C TRP A 193 7.09 11.14 -1.04
N THR A 194 5.88 11.10 -1.60
CA THR A 194 4.80 10.27 -1.05
C THR A 194 4.84 8.88 -1.68
N TYR A 195 4.13 7.94 -1.06
CA TYR A 195 3.95 6.61 -1.64
C TYR A 195 3.29 6.69 -3.04
N LEU A 196 2.36 7.63 -3.22
CA LEU A 196 1.72 7.87 -4.51
C LEU A 196 2.71 8.35 -5.57
N ASP A 197 3.64 9.25 -5.21
CA ASP A 197 4.67 9.75 -6.14
C ASP A 197 5.56 8.61 -6.64
N VAL A 198 6.03 7.77 -5.72
CA VAL A 198 6.85 6.60 -6.05
C VAL A 198 6.11 5.64 -6.98
N LYS A 199 4.86 5.36 -6.69
CA LYS A 199 3.99 4.50 -7.50
C LYS A 199 3.80 5.05 -8.92
N GLN A 200 3.46 6.33 -9.05
CA GLN A 200 3.28 6.97 -10.36
C GLN A 200 4.57 6.97 -11.17
N TYR A 201 5.68 7.22 -10.50
CA TYR A 201 6.99 7.23 -11.13
C TYR A 201 7.41 5.86 -11.67
N ALA A 202 7.30 4.83 -10.82
CA ALA A 202 7.57 3.46 -11.23
C ALA A 202 6.67 3.02 -12.40
N GLY A 203 5.37 3.35 -12.35
CA GLY A 203 4.43 3.06 -13.43
C GLY A 203 4.83 3.71 -14.77
N ARG A 204 5.37 4.93 -14.75
CA ARG A 204 5.87 5.61 -15.96
C ARG A 204 7.09 4.92 -16.54
N ILE A 205 8.08 4.58 -15.72
CA ILE A 205 9.27 3.86 -16.18
C ILE A 205 8.87 2.52 -16.79
N THR A 206 8.03 1.77 -16.11
CA THR A 206 7.54 0.48 -16.58
C THR A 206 6.79 0.62 -17.92
N GLY A 207 5.97 1.64 -18.07
CA GLY A 207 5.27 1.94 -19.32
C GLY A 207 6.22 2.25 -20.49
N ILE A 208 7.33 2.95 -20.24
CA ILE A 208 8.36 3.23 -21.26
C ILE A 208 9.07 1.93 -21.67
N LEU A 209 9.48 1.13 -20.69
CA LEU A 209 10.16 -0.15 -20.95
C LEU A 209 9.25 -1.09 -21.76
N TYR A 210 7.98 -1.18 -21.39
CA TYR A 210 7.01 -2.00 -22.09
C TYR A 210 6.81 -1.55 -23.54
N ARG A 211 6.62 -0.24 -23.77
CA ARG A 211 6.53 0.32 -25.12
C ARG A 211 7.76 0.01 -25.94
N TYR A 212 8.95 0.15 -25.37
CA TYR A 212 10.20 -0.20 -26.04
C TYR A 212 10.24 -1.69 -26.45
N VAL A 213 9.85 -2.59 -25.55
CA VAL A 213 9.79 -4.03 -25.85
C VAL A 213 8.80 -4.31 -26.98
N GLN A 214 7.59 -3.76 -26.91
CA GLN A 214 6.58 -3.96 -27.98
C GLN A 214 7.08 -3.48 -29.37
N GLU A 215 7.79 -2.35 -29.42
CA GLU A 215 8.22 -1.76 -30.67
C GLU A 215 9.51 -2.37 -31.25
N LYS A 216 10.41 -2.85 -30.37
CA LYS A 216 11.77 -3.28 -30.77
C LYS A 216 12.04 -4.76 -30.59
N CYS A 217 11.32 -5.42 -29.68
CA CYS A 217 11.53 -6.82 -29.30
C CYS A 217 10.17 -7.53 -29.11
N PRO A 218 9.30 -7.55 -30.15
CA PRO A 218 7.92 -8.03 -30.00
C PRO A 218 7.85 -9.50 -29.52
N GLU A 219 8.91 -10.29 -29.74
CA GLU A 219 9.03 -11.67 -29.24
C GLU A 219 9.11 -11.75 -27.72
N LEU A 220 9.49 -10.66 -27.03
CA LEU A 220 9.57 -10.58 -25.57
C LEU A 220 8.33 -9.95 -24.92
N THR A 221 7.29 -9.61 -25.71
CA THR A 221 6.11 -8.90 -25.19
C THR A 221 5.39 -9.68 -24.09
N ALA A 222 5.23 -11.00 -24.24
CA ALA A 222 4.58 -11.84 -23.23
C ALA A 222 5.38 -11.88 -21.90
N GLN A 223 6.72 -11.91 -21.97
CA GLN A 223 7.57 -11.87 -20.79
C GLN A 223 7.52 -10.47 -20.13
N ALA A 224 7.44 -9.41 -20.94
CA ALA A 224 7.31 -8.06 -20.43
C ALA A 224 5.93 -7.83 -19.75
N GLU A 225 4.85 -8.43 -20.28
CA GLU A 225 3.52 -8.40 -19.66
C GLU A 225 3.53 -9.10 -18.29
N GLU A 226 4.11 -10.31 -18.21
CA GLU A 226 4.25 -11.02 -16.95
C GLU A 226 5.10 -10.22 -15.93
N ALA A 227 6.19 -9.62 -16.37
CA ALA A 227 7.02 -8.77 -15.50
C ALA A 227 6.26 -7.51 -15.05
N MET A 228 5.44 -6.91 -15.92
CA MET A 228 4.60 -5.76 -15.58
C MET A 228 3.50 -6.12 -14.58
N ASP A 229 2.85 -7.25 -14.75
CA ASP A 229 1.84 -7.74 -13.81
C ASP A 229 2.45 -7.94 -12.43
N ASN A 230 3.65 -8.51 -12.34
CA ASN A 230 4.40 -8.64 -11.10
C ASN A 230 4.74 -7.27 -10.48
N ILE A 231 5.20 -6.30 -11.29
CA ILE A 231 5.48 -4.94 -10.83
C ILE A 231 4.17 -4.24 -10.42
N CYS A 232 3.10 -4.37 -11.21
CA CYS A 232 1.80 -3.84 -10.86
C CYS A 232 1.27 -4.43 -9.56
N LEU A 233 1.44 -5.73 -9.32
CA LEU A 233 1.09 -6.37 -8.05
C LEU A 233 1.89 -5.78 -6.88
N LEU A 234 3.18 -5.51 -7.04
CA LEU A 234 4.01 -4.84 -6.02
C LEU A 234 3.52 -3.42 -5.70
N TYR A 235 2.93 -2.72 -6.68
CA TYR A 235 2.48 -1.33 -6.54
C TYR A 235 0.96 -1.17 -6.36
N THR A 236 0.16 -2.18 -6.72
CA THR A 236 -1.32 -2.17 -6.55
C THR A 236 -1.77 -2.95 -5.33
N SER A 237 -0.89 -3.80 -4.82
CA SER A 237 -1.14 -4.56 -3.58
C SER A 237 -0.97 -3.71 -2.34
#